data_326e307fc4329696d3d62ac6b62c69f9
#
_entry.id   326e307fc4329696d3d62ac6b62c69f9
#
_cell.length_a   1.000
_cell.length_b   1.000
_cell.length_c   1.000
_cell.angle_alpha   90.00
_cell.angle_beta   90.00
_cell.angle_gamma   90.00
#
_symmetry.space_group_name_H-M   'P 1'
#
loop_
_entity.id
_entity.type
_entity.pdbx_description
1 polymer ?
#
loop_
_entity_poly.entity_id
_entity_poly.type
_entity_poly.pdbx_seq_one_letter_code
_entity_poly.pdbx_strand_id
1 'polypeptide(L)'
;RGLGDVYKRQRDFMIDKGFTYCIPPFMIRSDVVTGVMSFDEMDAMMYKIEGEDLYLIGTSEHSMIGKFKDQIVKEEELPITMTSYSPCFRKEVGAHGIEERGIYRVHQFEKQEMVVLCKPEEAMEWYDKMWSYTVELFRSLDIPVRTLECCSGDLADLKVKSCDVEAWSPRPVSYTHLTLPTN
;
A
#
# COMPACT_ATOMS: atom_id res chain seq x y z
N ARG A 1 -11.19 20.49 10.62
CA ARG A 1 -11.38 19.05 10.56
C ARG A 1 -10.01 18.40 10.77
N GLY A 2 -9.90 17.48 11.70
CA GLY A 2 -8.63 16.85 12.05
C GLY A 2 -8.24 15.76 11.06
N LEU A 3 -6.94 15.36 11.06
CA LEU A 3 -6.42 14.25 10.24
C LEU A 3 -7.23 12.95 10.44
N GLY A 4 -7.76 12.71 11.65
CA GLY A 4 -8.60 11.55 11.94
C GLY A 4 -9.86 11.43 11.07
N ASP A 5 -10.43 12.53 10.58
CA ASP A 5 -11.60 12.51 9.69
C ASP A 5 -11.24 12.02 8.28
N VAL A 6 -10.03 12.31 7.80
CA VAL A 6 -9.55 11.87 6.48
C VAL A 6 -9.39 10.35 6.45
N TYR A 7 -8.73 9.80 7.45
CA TYR A 7 -8.49 8.35 7.55
C TYR A 7 -9.78 7.56 7.76
N LYS A 8 -10.68 8.08 8.58
CA LYS A 8 -11.99 7.48 8.77
C LYS A 8 -12.76 7.43 7.44
N ARG A 9 -12.70 8.49 6.64
CA ARG A 9 -13.35 8.53 5.34
C ARG A 9 -12.78 7.49 4.36
N GLN A 10 -11.45 7.33 4.30
CA GLN A 10 -10.82 6.32 3.45
C GLN A 10 -11.24 4.91 3.85
N ARG A 11 -11.21 4.59 5.14
CA ARG A 11 -11.65 3.31 5.68
C ARG A 11 -13.11 3.04 5.35
N ASP A 12 -13.98 3.98 5.65
CA ASP A 12 -15.42 3.82 5.45
C ASP A 12 -15.73 3.67 3.95
N PHE A 13 -15.06 4.42 3.08
CA PHE A 13 -15.16 4.29 1.63
C PHE A 13 -14.81 2.87 1.17
N MET A 14 -13.74 2.27 1.69
CA MET A 14 -13.35 0.91 1.30
C MET A 14 -14.32 -0.15 1.85
N ILE A 15 -14.84 0.04 3.06
CA ILE A 15 -15.90 -0.83 3.61
C ILE A 15 -17.15 -0.77 2.72
N ASP A 16 -17.54 0.41 2.28
CA ASP A 16 -18.69 0.60 1.37
C ASP A 16 -18.48 -0.05 0.00
N LYS A 17 -17.22 -0.22 -0.45
CA LYS A 17 -16.85 -0.99 -1.65
C LYS A 17 -16.83 -2.52 -1.41
N GLY A 18 -17.17 -2.98 -0.21
CA GLY A 18 -17.25 -4.40 0.13
C GLY A 18 -15.96 -5.01 0.67
N PHE A 19 -14.96 -4.20 1.03
CA PHE A 19 -13.73 -4.70 1.63
C PHE A 19 -13.90 -4.99 3.11
N THR A 20 -13.38 -6.12 3.56
CA THR A 20 -13.31 -6.46 4.98
C THR A 20 -12.20 -5.66 5.65
N TYR A 21 -12.58 -4.85 6.65
CA TYR A 21 -11.59 -4.08 7.41
C TYR A 21 -10.82 -4.98 8.38
N CYS A 22 -9.48 -4.90 8.33
CA CYS A 22 -8.56 -5.66 9.17
C CYS A 22 -7.63 -4.71 9.94
N ILE A 23 -7.25 -5.11 11.14
CA ILE A 23 -6.16 -4.49 11.92
C ILE A 23 -5.07 -5.56 12.06
N PRO A 24 -4.04 -5.56 11.21
CA PRO A 24 -2.98 -6.54 11.24
C PRO A 24 -1.91 -6.18 12.30
N PRO A 25 -1.03 -7.12 12.66
CA PRO A 25 0.16 -6.82 13.45
C PRO A 25 1.06 -5.77 12.76
N PHE A 26 1.64 -4.86 13.55
CA PHE A 26 2.58 -3.83 13.05
C PHE A 26 4.04 -4.28 13.13
N MET A 27 4.29 -5.42 13.73
CA MET A 27 5.58 -6.12 13.75
C MET A 27 5.39 -7.50 13.17
N ILE A 28 6.27 -7.89 12.25
CA ILE A 28 6.22 -9.17 11.53
C ILE A 28 7.60 -9.80 11.48
N ARG A 29 7.64 -11.11 11.27
CA ARG A 29 8.89 -11.88 11.15
C ARG A 29 9.48 -11.78 9.76
N SER A 30 10.79 -12.03 9.65
CA SER A 30 11.50 -12.00 8.38
C SER A 30 10.90 -12.93 7.31
N ASP A 31 10.40 -14.10 7.71
CA ASP A 31 9.80 -15.08 6.82
C ASP A 31 8.44 -14.64 6.22
N VAL A 32 7.76 -13.68 6.85
CA VAL A 32 6.58 -13.02 6.28
C VAL A 32 7.01 -11.94 5.29
N VAL A 33 8.03 -11.14 5.65
CA VAL A 33 8.53 -10.05 4.80
C VAL A 33 9.08 -10.59 3.49
N THR A 34 9.93 -11.61 3.55
CA THR A 34 10.58 -12.19 2.36
C THR A 34 9.62 -12.94 1.42
N GLY A 35 8.38 -13.16 1.84
CA GLY A 35 7.32 -13.63 0.97
C GLY A 35 6.77 -12.58 0.00
N VAL A 36 7.05 -11.28 0.25
CA VAL A 36 6.50 -10.15 -0.52
C VAL A 36 7.54 -9.14 -0.99
N MET A 37 8.79 -9.25 -0.57
CA MET A 37 9.92 -8.44 -1.04
C MET A 37 11.25 -9.18 -0.89
N SER A 38 12.28 -8.71 -1.60
CA SER A 38 13.63 -9.28 -1.47
C SER A 38 14.25 -8.98 -0.10
N PHE A 39 15.23 -9.80 0.29
CA PHE A 39 15.95 -9.58 1.55
C PHE A 39 16.70 -8.25 1.58
N ASP A 40 17.32 -7.87 0.45
CA ASP A 40 18.09 -6.63 0.33
C ASP A 40 17.19 -5.40 0.46
N GLU A 41 16.01 -5.42 -0.16
CA GLU A 41 14.99 -4.37 0.00
C GLU A 41 14.49 -4.28 1.45
N MET A 42 14.25 -5.42 2.09
CA MET A 42 13.84 -5.49 3.49
C MET A 42 14.87 -4.81 4.39
N ASP A 43 16.14 -5.18 4.27
CA ASP A 43 17.22 -4.64 5.12
C ASP A 43 17.44 -3.14 4.88
N ALA A 44 17.35 -2.69 3.63
CA ALA A 44 17.47 -1.28 3.29
C ALA A 44 16.31 -0.42 3.81
N MET A 45 15.07 -0.95 3.81
CA MET A 45 13.85 -0.17 4.03
C MET A 45 13.29 -0.29 5.45
N MET A 46 13.33 -1.48 6.05
CA MET A 46 12.57 -1.78 7.28
C MET A 46 13.41 -1.61 8.55
N TYR A 47 12.76 -1.17 9.62
CA TYR A 47 13.34 -1.16 10.96
C TYR A 47 13.25 -2.55 11.58
N LYS A 48 14.40 -3.06 12.06
CA LYS A 48 14.51 -4.32 12.79
C LYS A 48 14.53 -4.05 14.29
N ILE A 49 13.88 -4.90 15.07
CA ILE A 49 14.00 -4.92 16.52
C ILE A 49 15.31 -5.62 16.88
N GLU A 50 16.17 -4.97 17.67
CA GLU A 50 17.45 -5.54 18.09
C GLU A 50 17.24 -6.78 18.96
N GLY A 51 17.95 -7.85 18.64
CA GLY A 51 17.89 -9.13 19.37
C GLY A 51 16.70 -10.02 19.02
N GLU A 52 15.79 -9.57 18.13
CA GLU A 52 14.58 -10.29 17.75
C GLU A 52 14.51 -10.49 16.22
N ASP A 53 13.82 -11.54 15.79
CA ASP A 53 13.40 -11.69 14.39
C ASP A 53 12.05 -10.99 14.17
N LEU A 54 12.06 -9.67 14.43
CA LEU A 54 10.87 -8.81 14.26
C LEU A 54 11.25 -7.54 13.52
N TYR A 55 10.38 -7.13 12.62
CA TYR A 55 10.50 -5.93 11.80
C TYR A 55 9.23 -5.10 11.89
N LEU A 56 9.38 -3.78 12.01
CA LEU A 56 8.24 -2.86 11.90
C LEU A 56 7.77 -2.82 10.44
N ILE A 57 6.47 -2.91 10.23
CA ILE A 57 5.90 -2.94 8.87
C ILE A 57 6.15 -1.63 8.12
N GLY A 58 6.59 -1.73 6.88
CA GLY A 58 6.63 -0.61 5.92
C GLY A 58 5.29 -0.38 5.21
N THR A 59 4.38 -1.36 5.32
CA THR A 59 3.01 -1.35 4.80
C THR A 59 2.22 -2.50 5.45
N SER A 60 0.93 -2.32 5.68
CA SER A 60 0.06 -3.37 6.22
C SER A 60 -0.18 -4.53 5.24
N GLU A 61 0.11 -4.32 3.97
CA GLU A 61 0.04 -5.34 2.93
C GLU A 61 0.79 -6.61 3.32
N HIS A 62 2.04 -6.46 3.82
CA HIS A 62 2.86 -7.60 4.23
C HIS A 62 2.16 -8.46 5.30
N SER A 63 1.58 -7.81 6.30
CA SER A 63 0.87 -8.51 7.38
C SER A 63 -0.42 -9.15 6.89
N MET A 64 -1.16 -8.48 6.00
CA MET A 64 -2.41 -9.01 5.44
C MET A 64 -2.16 -10.23 4.55
N ILE A 65 -1.14 -10.18 3.70
CA ILE A 65 -0.74 -11.33 2.86
C ILE A 65 -0.16 -12.44 3.72
N GLY A 66 0.64 -12.10 4.73
CA GLY A 66 1.21 -13.05 5.68
C GLY A 66 0.18 -13.88 6.44
N LYS A 67 -1.05 -13.39 6.58
CA LYS A 67 -2.18 -14.15 7.14
C LYS A 67 -2.42 -15.45 6.38
N PHE A 68 -2.15 -15.49 5.08
CA PHE A 68 -2.40 -16.64 4.20
C PHE A 68 -1.17 -17.52 3.99
N LYS A 69 -0.05 -17.17 4.63
CA LYS A 69 1.17 -18.00 4.58
C LYS A 69 0.86 -19.42 5.04
N ASP A 70 1.35 -20.40 4.28
CA ASP A 70 1.16 -21.83 4.54
C ASP A 70 -0.31 -22.28 4.60
N GLN A 71 -1.23 -21.51 3.97
CA GLN A 71 -2.64 -21.85 3.88
C GLN A 71 -3.04 -22.17 2.44
N ILE A 72 -3.97 -23.10 2.30
CA ILE A 72 -4.66 -23.38 1.05
C ILE A 72 -6.05 -22.76 1.15
N VAL A 73 -6.28 -21.71 0.39
CA VAL A 73 -7.58 -21.04 0.31
C VAL A 73 -8.45 -21.80 -0.69
N LYS A 74 -9.69 -22.09 -0.32
CA LYS A 74 -10.63 -22.75 -1.22
C LYS A 74 -11.09 -21.77 -2.31
N GLU A 75 -11.31 -22.30 -3.50
CA GLU A 75 -11.76 -21.50 -4.65
C GLU A 75 -13.10 -20.80 -4.37
N GLU A 76 -13.99 -21.43 -3.64
CA GLU A 76 -15.32 -20.89 -3.27
C GLU A 76 -15.25 -19.69 -2.30
N GLU A 77 -14.09 -19.47 -1.65
CA GLU A 77 -13.85 -18.34 -0.75
C GLU A 77 -13.35 -17.10 -1.50
N LEU A 78 -12.98 -17.25 -2.77
CA LEU A 78 -12.47 -16.16 -3.61
C LEU A 78 -13.61 -15.37 -4.29
N PRO A 79 -13.47 -14.07 -4.48
CA PRO A 79 -12.34 -13.23 -4.07
C PRO A 79 -12.39 -12.86 -2.58
N ILE A 80 -11.23 -12.82 -1.92
CA ILE A 80 -11.09 -12.27 -0.57
C ILE A 80 -10.60 -10.84 -0.68
N THR A 81 -11.42 -9.89 -0.25
CA THR A 81 -11.12 -8.47 -0.30
C THR A 81 -10.88 -7.92 1.09
N MET A 82 -9.71 -7.35 1.31
CA MET A 82 -9.30 -6.81 2.61
C MET A 82 -8.79 -5.40 2.49
N THR A 83 -9.06 -4.58 3.50
CA THR A 83 -8.48 -3.25 3.64
C THR A 83 -7.99 -3.02 5.05
N SER A 84 -6.92 -2.26 5.20
CA SER A 84 -6.32 -1.95 6.48
C SER A 84 -5.83 -0.51 6.52
N TYR A 85 -6.08 0.14 7.63
CA TYR A 85 -5.44 1.39 8.02
C TYR A 85 -4.43 1.11 9.13
N SER A 86 -3.18 1.51 8.94
CA SER A 86 -2.12 1.22 9.90
C SER A 86 -1.01 2.28 9.90
N PRO A 87 -0.29 2.45 11.03
CA PRO A 87 1.02 3.07 10.99
C PRO A 87 1.98 2.22 10.16
N CYS A 88 2.88 2.90 9.45
CA CYS A 88 3.93 2.30 8.63
C CYS A 88 5.25 2.97 8.97
N PHE A 89 6.35 2.20 8.88
CA PHE A 89 7.67 2.63 9.29
C PHE A 89 8.68 2.33 8.18
N ARG A 90 9.40 3.35 7.71
CA ARG A 90 10.42 3.20 6.68
C ARG A 90 11.66 3.99 7.04
N LYS A 91 12.84 3.44 6.74
CA LYS A 91 14.13 4.12 6.94
C LYS A 91 14.34 5.29 5.99
N GLU A 92 13.59 5.36 4.88
CA GLU A 92 13.66 6.41 3.86
C GLU A 92 15.09 6.66 3.36
N VAL A 93 15.90 5.60 3.26
CA VAL A 93 17.29 5.65 2.80
C VAL A 93 17.32 5.97 1.31
N GLY A 94 18.13 6.99 0.91
CA GLY A 94 18.31 7.36 -0.50
C GLY A 94 17.33 8.38 -1.03
N ALA A 95 16.42 8.86 -0.21
CA ALA A 95 15.57 9.97 -0.57
C ALA A 95 16.43 11.26 -0.71
N HIS A 96 16.44 11.92 -1.88
CA HIS A 96 17.17 13.15 -2.15
C HIS A 96 16.29 14.16 -2.90
N GLY A 97 16.12 15.35 -2.34
CA GLY A 97 15.40 16.44 -3.01
C GLY A 97 14.75 17.45 -2.07
N ILE A 98 14.12 18.46 -2.65
CA ILE A 98 13.49 19.55 -1.89
C ILE A 98 12.23 19.07 -1.15
N GLU A 99 11.60 17.98 -1.64
CA GLU A 99 10.40 17.37 -1.06
C GLU A 99 10.68 16.50 0.18
N GLU A 100 11.95 16.26 0.49
CA GLU A 100 12.37 15.48 1.66
C GLU A 100 12.33 16.27 2.97
N ARG A 101 12.14 17.58 2.86
CA ARG A 101 12.07 18.46 4.02
C ARG A 101 10.62 18.64 4.46
N GLY A 102 10.35 18.37 5.71
CA GLY A 102 9.06 18.63 6.32
C GLY A 102 8.21 17.37 6.51
N ILE A 103 6.91 17.47 6.23
CA ILE A 103 5.92 16.43 6.55
C ILE A 103 5.72 15.38 5.44
N TYR A 104 6.34 15.52 4.27
CA TYR A 104 6.09 14.64 3.13
C TYR A 104 6.84 13.31 3.21
N ARG A 105 8.08 13.31 3.74
CA ARG A 105 8.85 12.09 3.96
C ARG A 105 9.23 11.99 5.42
N VAL A 106 8.61 11.07 6.11
CA VAL A 106 8.80 10.85 7.54
C VAL A 106 8.98 9.35 7.79
N HIS A 107 9.72 9.01 8.85
CA HIS A 107 10.02 7.63 9.20
C HIS A 107 8.79 6.86 9.69
N GLN A 108 7.77 7.56 10.18
CA GLN A 108 6.48 7.00 10.55
C GLN A 108 5.37 7.79 9.86
N PHE A 109 4.47 7.08 9.18
CA PHE A 109 3.30 7.64 8.51
C PHE A 109 2.14 6.65 8.60
N GLU A 110 0.96 7.10 8.20
CA GLU A 110 -0.25 6.29 8.19
C GLU A 110 -0.62 5.94 6.75
N LYS A 111 -1.10 4.71 6.54
CA LYS A 111 -1.45 4.21 5.23
C LYS A 111 -2.73 3.38 5.25
N GLN A 112 -3.58 3.58 4.25
CA GLN A 112 -4.71 2.70 3.95
C GLN A 112 -4.33 1.78 2.79
N GLU A 113 -4.44 0.47 3.00
CA GLU A 113 -4.13 -0.54 1.99
C GLU A 113 -5.37 -1.29 1.52
N MET A 114 -5.30 -1.80 0.31
CA MET A 114 -6.24 -2.74 -0.28
C MET A 114 -5.49 -4.00 -0.69
N VAL A 115 -6.00 -5.16 -0.32
CA VAL A 115 -5.47 -6.47 -0.77
C VAL A 115 -6.62 -7.31 -1.27
N VAL A 116 -6.44 -7.91 -2.43
CA VAL A 116 -7.41 -8.83 -3.02
C VAL A 116 -6.71 -10.14 -3.39
N LEU A 117 -7.20 -11.24 -2.84
CA LEU A 117 -6.86 -12.57 -3.31
C LEU A 117 -7.98 -13.02 -4.23
N CYS A 118 -7.66 -13.30 -5.48
CA CYS A 118 -8.62 -13.72 -6.50
C CYS A 118 -8.03 -14.82 -7.37
N LYS A 119 -8.84 -15.35 -8.28
CA LYS A 119 -8.34 -16.28 -9.31
C LYS A 119 -7.40 -15.54 -10.28
N PRO A 120 -6.38 -16.21 -10.82
CA PRO A 120 -5.43 -15.58 -11.74
C PRO A 120 -6.08 -14.87 -12.94
N GLU A 121 -7.13 -15.46 -13.50
CA GLU A 121 -7.90 -14.89 -14.62
C GLU A 121 -8.67 -13.61 -14.26
N GLU A 122 -8.96 -13.39 -12.99
CA GLU A 122 -9.67 -12.21 -12.48
C GLU A 122 -8.71 -11.08 -12.07
N ALA A 123 -7.40 -11.35 -12.02
CA ALA A 123 -6.42 -10.42 -11.44
C ALA A 123 -6.43 -9.05 -12.12
N MET A 124 -6.54 -9.00 -13.45
CA MET A 124 -6.56 -7.72 -14.18
C MET A 124 -7.86 -6.94 -13.96
N GLU A 125 -8.99 -7.64 -13.82
CA GLU A 125 -10.26 -6.98 -13.49
C GLU A 125 -10.21 -6.35 -12.09
N TRP A 126 -9.64 -7.06 -11.11
CA TRP A 126 -9.45 -6.54 -9.76
C TRP A 126 -8.45 -5.40 -9.72
N TYR A 127 -7.37 -5.46 -10.51
CA TYR A 127 -6.44 -4.35 -10.67
C TYR A 127 -7.17 -3.07 -11.12
N ASP A 128 -7.97 -3.17 -12.19
CA ASP A 128 -8.72 -2.03 -12.73
C ASP A 128 -9.76 -1.50 -11.73
N LYS A 129 -10.42 -2.38 -10.97
CA LYS A 129 -11.35 -1.98 -9.89
C LYS A 129 -10.63 -1.21 -8.78
N MET A 130 -9.51 -1.73 -8.25
CA MET A 130 -8.74 -1.09 -7.18
C MET A 130 -8.21 0.27 -7.62
N TRP A 131 -7.68 0.35 -8.84
CA TRP A 131 -7.28 1.61 -9.44
C TRP A 131 -8.46 2.60 -9.53
N SER A 132 -9.60 2.16 -10.03
CA SER A 132 -10.79 3.02 -10.18
C SER A 132 -11.30 3.54 -8.82
N TYR A 133 -11.26 2.72 -7.77
CA TYR A 133 -11.64 3.13 -6.41
C TYR A 133 -10.71 4.22 -5.88
N THR A 134 -9.42 4.11 -6.14
CA THR A 134 -8.45 5.15 -5.76
C THR A 134 -8.77 6.47 -6.46
N VAL A 135 -9.00 6.46 -7.77
CA VAL A 135 -9.39 7.65 -8.55
C VAL A 135 -10.71 8.24 -8.04
N GLU A 136 -11.72 7.39 -7.78
CA GLU A 136 -13.02 7.81 -7.26
C GLU A 136 -12.89 8.49 -5.89
N LEU A 137 -12.08 7.93 -4.99
CA LEU A 137 -11.84 8.51 -3.67
C LEU A 137 -11.30 9.94 -3.79
N PHE A 138 -10.24 10.14 -4.57
CA PHE A 138 -9.66 11.48 -4.75
C PHE A 138 -10.62 12.45 -5.42
N ARG A 139 -11.34 12.02 -6.45
CA ARG A 139 -12.39 12.85 -7.09
C ARG A 139 -13.51 13.24 -6.12
N SER A 140 -13.87 12.34 -5.20
CA SER A 140 -14.87 12.64 -4.16
C SER A 140 -14.41 13.69 -3.15
N LEU A 141 -13.13 14.04 -3.16
CA LEU A 141 -12.50 15.10 -2.37
C LEU A 141 -12.23 16.38 -3.18
N ASP A 142 -12.70 16.44 -4.43
CA ASP A 142 -12.43 17.52 -5.40
C ASP A 142 -10.93 17.70 -5.69
N ILE A 143 -10.15 16.62 -5.59
CA ILE A 143 -8.71 16.61 -5.89
C ILE A 143 -8.51 16.08 -7.31
N PRO A 144 -7.98 16.90 -8.24
CA PRO A 144 -7.61 16.43 -9.58
C PRO A 144 -6.52 15.37 -9.50
N VAL A 145 -6.68 14.29 -10.26
CA VAL A 145 -5.70 13.20 -10.32
C VAL A 145 -5.37 12.83 -11.76
N ARG A 146 -4.18 12.29 -11.95
CA ARG A 146 -3.80 11.57 -13.17
C ARG A 146 -3.25 10.20 -12.81
N THR A 147 -3.32 9.27 -13.75
CA THR A 147 -2.69 7.95 -13.63
C THR A 147 -1.39 7.94 -14.41
N LEU A 148 -0.33 7.42 -13.79
CA LEU A 148 0.95 7.15 -14.40
C LEU A 148 1.17 5.64 -14.42
N GLU A 149 1.11 5.02 -15.59
CA GLU A 149 1.43 3.59 -15.74
C GLU A 149 2.95 3.42 -15.74
N CYS A 150 3.45 2.51 -14.88
CA CYS A 150 4.86 2.21 -14.78
C CYS A 150 5.35 1.51 -16.03
N CYS A 151 6.51 1.93 -16.55
CA CYS A 151 7.15 1.21 -17.64
C CYS A 151 7.74 -0.12 -17.15
N SER A 152 7.92 -1.07 -18.07
CA SER A 152 8.41 -2.41 -17.74
C SER A 152 9.81 -2.42 -17.11
N GLY A 153 10.61 -1.40 -17.35
CA GLY A 153 11.96 -1.27 -16.76
C GLY A 153 11.95 -0.85 -15.28
N ASP A 154 10.83 -0.32 -14.79
CA ASP A 154 10.68 0.15 -13.40
C ASP A 154 9.76 -0.77 -12.57
N LEU A 155 9.28 -1.87 -13.15
CA LEU A 155 8.49 -2.84 -12.41
C LEU A 155 9.39 -3.59 -11.42
N ALA A 156 8.93 -3.69 -10.16
CA ALA A 156 9.55 -4.59 -9.20
C ALA A 156 9.38 -6.05 -9.62
N ASP A 157 10.32 -6.92 -9.21
CA ASP A 157 10.41 -8.33 -9.63
C ASP A 157 9.11 -9.14 -9.47
N LEU A 158 8.29 -8.77 -8.47
CA LEU A 158 7.05 -9.47 -8.15
C LEU A 158 5.81 -8.87 -8.83
N LYS A 159 5.97 -7.83 -9.67
CA LYS A 159 4.85 -7.12 -10.29
C LYS A 159 4.69 -7.46 -11.75
N VAL A 160 3.45 -7.70 -12.16
CA VAL A 160 3.07 -7.89 -13.56
C VAL A 160 2.65 -6.57 -14.19
N LYS A 161 1.98 -5.72 -13.42
CA LYS A 161 1.52 -4.39 -13.82
C LYS A 161 1.53 -3.46 -12.61
N SER A 162 1.84 -2.20 -12.82
CA SER A 162 1.80 -1.17 -11.78
C SER A 162 1.37 0.16 -12.36
N CYS A 163 0.62 0.93 -11.59
CA CYS A 163 0.34 2.32 -11.89
C CYS A 163 0.29 3.15 -10.61
N ASP A 164 0.64 4.43 -10.74
CA ASP A 164 0.48 5.40 -9.68
C ASP A 164 -0.71 6.31 -9.98
N VAL A 165 -1.43 6.69 -8.94
CA VAL A 165 -2.42 7.76 -9.01
C VAL A 165 -1.81 9.00 -8.36
N GLU A 166 -1.54 10.00 -9.18
CA GLU A 166 -0.92 11.24 -8.74
C GLU A 166 -1.96 12.32 -8.50
N ALA A 167 -1.91 12.95 -7.33
CA ALA A 167 -2.78 14.07 -7.00
C ALA A 167 -2.14 15.41 -7.37
N TRP A 168 -2.96 16.33 -7.81
CA TRP A 168 -2.52 17.70 -8.08
C TRP A 168 -2.17 18.43 -6.79
N SER A 169 -0.95 18.99 -6.73
CA SER A 169 -0.53 19.88 -5.66
C SER A 169 -0.33 21.31 -6.20
N PRO A 170 -0.97 22.32 -5.61
CA PRO A 170 -0.79 23.71 -6.05
C PRO A 170 0.55 24.32 -5.60
N ARG A 171 1.27 23.68 -4.68
CA ARG A 171 2.51 24.22 -4.10
C ARG A 171 3.70 24.14 -5.04
N PRO A 172 4.04 22.94 -5.60
CA PRO A 172 5.04 22.86 -6.66
C PRO A 172 4.47 23.14 -8.06
N VAL A 173 3.16 23.41 -8.19
CA VAL A 173 2.44 23.50 -9.47
C VAL A 173 2.67 22.23 -10.32
N SER A 174 2.63 21.08 -9.66
CA SER A 174 2.86 19.78 -10.28
C SER A 174 2.02 18.67 -9.63
N TYR A 175 1.93 17.53 -10.29
CA TYR A 175 1.39 16.33 -9.68
C TYR A 175 2.43 15.69 -8.76
N THR A 176 2.02 15.35 -7.55
CA THR A 176 2.84 14.61 -6.61
C THR A 176 2.44 13.14 -6.58
N HIS A 177 3.43 12.27 -6.54
CA HIS A 177 3.21 10.84 -6.35
C HIS A 177 2.54 10.61 -5.00
N LEU A 178 1.29 10.18 -5.07
CA LEU A 178 0.68 9.43 -3.99
C LEU A 178 0.91 7.97 -4.35
N THR A 179 2.09 7.47 -4.04
CA THR A 179 2.40 6.08 -4.28
C THR A 179 1.45 5.21 -3.47
N LEU A 180 0.50 4.61 -4.16
CA LEU A 180 -0.07 3.36 -3.72
C LEU A 180 0.80 2.29 -4.39
N PRO A 181 1.73 1.64 -3.69
CA PRO A 181 2.36 0.46 -4.24
C PRO A 181 1.27 -0.58 -4.40
N THR A 182 0.86 -0.81 -5.62
CA THR A 182 0.05 -1.96 -5.99
C THR A 182 1.01 -3.09 -6.31
N ASN A 183 1.17 -4.00 -5.39
CA ASN A 183 1.84 -5.29 -5.64
C ASN A 183 0.89 -6.24 -6.32
#